data_dfd555707f8ca66f48e87074b57e5eda
#
_entry.id   dfd555707f8ca66f48e87074b57e5eda
#
_cell.length_a   1.000
_cell.length_b   1.000
_cell.length_c   1.000
_cell.angle_alpha   90.00
_cell.angle_beta   90.00
_cell.angle_gamma   90.00
#
_symmetry.space_group_name_H-M   'P 1'
#
loop_
_entity.id
_entity.type
_entity.pdbx_description
1 polymer ?
#
loop_
_entity_poly.entity_id
_entity_poly.type
_entity_poly.pdbx_seq_one_letter_code
_entity_poly.pdbx_strand_id
1 'polypeptide(L)'
;MKKSGIWKKLVVVVAAAALSAASVISVWAAAERLDTVENTYWDEEDDTIARWDEVENAYEYEVYLYRNEQKTSSIKTKKDYYNFKKKMTAEGDYTFKVRALAKNRSKNYRDGYWSEESDTCYISEDYAELLKNGGKIDTDHSGPGVSGDSSAEVKETDTISVVYKAEWIPTADGRWWYRNSDGSYPAGGWWREPGTEIWYYFDAEGYMKTGWIEENGVKYY
;
A
#
# COMPACT_ATOMS: atom_id res chain seq x y z
N MET A 1 -86.31 -30.64 -25.45
CA MET A 1 -85.12 -29.97 -25.87
C MET A 1 -84.12 -30.04 -24.72
N LYS A 2 -82.91 -30.31 -24.94
CA LYS A 2 -81.87 -31.04 -24.20
C LYS A 2 -81.68 -30.69 -22.72
N LYS A 3 -81.85 -31.72 -21.89
CA LYS A 3 -81.50 -31.75 -20.45
C LYS A 3 -80.02 -32.17 -20.31
N SER A 4 -79.23 -31.40 -19.66
CA SER A 4 -77.86 -31.77 -19.34
C SER A 4 -77.84 -32.31 -17.88
N GLY A 5 -77.42 -33.54 -17.75
CA GLY A 5 -77.31 -34.20 -16.43
C GLY A 5 -76.07 -33.83 -15.69
N ILE A 6 -76.24 -33.51 -14.44
CA ILE A 6 -75.13 -33.23 -13.51
C ILE A 6 -74.66 -34.53 -12.90
N TRP A 7 -73.47 -34.98 -13.23
CA TRP A 7 -72.86 -36.11 -12.55
C TRP A 7 -72.15 -35.62 -11.28
N LYS A 8 -72.68 -36.00 -10.16
CA LYS A 8 -72.03 -35.84 -8.86
C LYS A 8 -70.96 -36.93 -8.73
N LYS A 9 -69.73 -36.53 -8.81
CA LYS A 9 -68.56 -37.39 -8.49
C LYS A 9 -68.40 -37.40 -6.97
N LEU A 10 -68.59 -38.56 -6.38
CA LEU A 10 -68.33 -38.86 -4.97
C LEU A 10 -66.77 -38.88 -4.85
N VAL A 11 -66.19 -37.92 -4.14
CA VAL A 11 -64.82 -37.96 -3.78
C VAL A 11 -64.67 -38.68 -2.44
N VAL A 12 -64.12 -39.88 -2.51
CA VAL A 12 -63.74 -40.62 -1.30
C VAL A 12 -62.41 -40.04 -0.85
N VAL A 13 -62.40 -39.30 0.25
CA VAL A 13 -61.16 -38.83 0.89
C VAL A 13 -60.63 -39.98 1.74
N VAL A 14 -59.60 -40.65 1.23
CA VAL A 14 -58.82 -41.57 2.05
C VAL A 14 -57.77 -40.68 2.78
N ALA A 15 -58.02 -40.47 4.05
CA ALA A 15 -57.07 -39.86 4.95
C ALA A 15 -55.93 -40.85 5.23
N ALA A 16 -54.90 -40.84 4.42
CA ALA A 16 -53.61 -41.48 4.74
C ALA A 16 -52.88 -40.58 5.73
N ALA A 17 -52.88 -40.95 7.00
CA ALA A 17 -52.01 -40.34 8.01
C ALA A 17 -50.57 -40.77 7.70
N ALA A 18 -49.89 -39.99 6.84
CA ALA A 18 -48.44 -40.09 6.70
C ALA A 18 -47.83 -39.45 7.94
N LEU A 19 -47.32 -40.24 8.85
CA LEU A 19 -46.35 -39.82 9.83
C LEU A 19 -45.07 -39.41 9.06
N SER A 20 -45.02 -38.15 8.66
CA SER A 20 -43.79 -37.56 8.19
C SER A 20 -42.89 -37.38 9.41
N ALA A 21 -41.97 -38.31 9.64
CA ALA A 21 -40.78 -38.06 10.41
C ALA A 21 -40.05 -36.91 9.71
N ALA A 22 -40.29 -35.69 10.17
CA ALA A 22 -39.48 -34.56 9.78
C ALA A 22 -38.08 -34.84 10.31
N SER A 23 -37.23 -35.46 9.47
CA SER A 23 -35.82 -35.47 9.69
C SER A 23 -35.38 -34.01 9.62
N VAL A 24 -35.12 -33.42 10.78
CA VAL A 24 -34.44 -32.13 10.87
C VAL A 24 -33.05 -32.35 10.30
N ILE A 25 -32.91 -32.17 9.00
CA ILE A 25 -31.61 -32.09 8.37
C ILE A 25 -31.04 -30.78 8.91
N SER A 26 -30.21 -30.86 9.95
CA SER A 26 -29.39 -29.77 10.39
C SER A 26 -28.39 -29.50 9.24
N VAL A 27 -28.76 -28.61 8.32
CA VAL A 27 -27.82 -28.08 7.33
C VAL A 27 -26.83 -27.25 8.14
N TRP A 28 -25.71 -27.85 8.46
CA TRP A 28 -24.56 -27.09 8.97
C TRP A 28 -24.14 -26.19 7.84
N ALA A 29 -24.52 -24.91 7.88
CA ALA A 29 -24.03 -23.95 6.95
C ALA A 29 -22.51 -23.97 7.04
N ALA A 30 -21.83 -24.25 5.93
CA ALA A 30 -20.39 -24.14 5.88
C ALA A 30 -20.02 -22.70 6.20
N ALA A 31 -18.97 -22.51 7.02
CA ALA A 31 -18.50 -21.17 7.34
C ALA A 31 -18.26 -20.37 6.05
N GLU A 32 -18.84 -19.19 6.00
CA GLU A 32 -18.71 -18.27 4.88
C GLU A 32 -17.25 -17.79 4.76
N ARG A 33 -16.80 -17.56 3.55
CA ARG A 33 -15.47 -16.98 3.35
C ARG A 33 -15.59 -15.47 3.42
N LEU A 34 -14.69 -14.82 4.17
CA LEU A 34 -14.54 -13.37 4.13
C LEU A 34 -14.20 -12.93 2.71
N ASP A 35 -14.66 -11.75 2.35
CA ASP A 35 -14.35 -11.16 1.05
C ASP A 35 -12.85 -10.96 0.87
N THR A 36 -12.43 -10.88 -0.39
CA THR A 36 -11.07 -10.51 -0.74
C THR A 36 -10.88 -9.04 -0.45
N VAL A 37 -9.73 -8.67 0.10
CA VAL A 37 -9.35 -7.27 0.31
C VAL A 37 -9.17 -6.60 -1.04
N GLU A 38 -9.77 -5.43 -1.22
CA GLU A 38 -9.68 -4.61 -2.42
C GLU A 38 -8.88 -3.33 -2.15
N ASN A 39 -8.56 -2.59 -3.20
CA ASN A 39 -7.88 -1.28 -3.18
C ASN A 39 -6.64 -1.27 -2.28
N THR A 40 -5.67 -2.13 -2.59
CA THR A 40 -4.37 -2.14 -1.92
C THR A 40 -3.46 -1.08 -2.54
N TYR A 41 -2.99 -0.11 -1.74
CA TYR A 41 -2.16 1.00 -2.21
C TYR A 41 -1.19 1.47 -1.14
N TRP A 42 -0.12 2.16 -1.56
CA TRP A 42 0.78 2.88 -0.67
C TRP A 42 0.21 4.27 -0.36
N ASP A 43 0.35 4.72 0.88
CA ASP A 43 -0.12 6.04 1.30
C ASP A 43 0.58 7.15 0.52
N GLU A 44 -0.17 8.18 0.12
CA GLU A 44 0.37 9.28 -0.69
C GLU A 44 1.33 10.21 0.07
N GLU A 45 1.26 10.22 1.42
CA GLU A 45 2.10 11.07 2.26
C GLU A 45 3.30 10.31 2.86
N ASP A 46 3.20 8.99 3.00
CA ASP A 46 4.26 8.13 3.54
C ASP A 46 4.27 6.79 2.79
N ASP A 47 5.13 6.67 1.79
CA ASP A 47 5.31 5.48 0.94
C ASP A 47 5.63 4.20 1.73
N THR A 48 5.88 4.30 3.03
CA THR A 48 6.10 3.13 3.90
C THR A 48 4.83 2.61 4.55
N ILE A 49 3.69 3.28 4.36
CA ILE A 49 2.39 2.88 4.89
C ILE A 49 1.58 2.17 3.80
N ALA A 50 1.34 0.89 4.00
CA ALA A 50 0.41 0.11 3.20
C ALA A 50 -1.01 0.32 3.69
N ARG A 51 -1.97 0.56 2.77
CA ARG A 51 -3.40 0.74 3.03
C ARG A 51 -4.25 -0.18 2.18
N TRP A 52 -5.45 -0.45 2.65
CA TRP A 52 -6.45 -1.28 1.94
C TRP A 52 -7.86 -1.01 2.45
N ASP A 53 -8.87 -1.46 1.71
CA ASP A 53 -10.25 -1.36 2.14
C ASP A 53 -10.57 -2.35 3.27
N GLU A 54 -11.40 -1.90 4.21
CA GLU A 54 -11.92 -2.77 5.27
C GLU A 54 -12.84 -3.86 4.70
N VAL A 55 -12.68 -5.08 5.21
CA VAL A 55 -13.57 -6.21 4.90
C VAL A 55 -14.53 -6.43 6.06
N GLU A 56 -15.81 -6.47 5.75
CA GLU A 56 -16.84 -6.70 6.74
C GLU A 56 -16.65 -8.07 7.45
N ASN A 57 -16.83 -8.08 8.77
CA ASN A 57 -16.62 -9.25 9.62
C ASN A 57 -15.17 -9.76 9.73
N ALA A 58 -14.19 -9.06 9.15
CA ALA A 58 -12.78 -9.36 9.39
C ALA A 58 -12.42 -9.15 10.87
N TYR A 59 -11.68 -10.09 11.46
CA TYR A 59 -11.16 -9.94 12.82
C TYR A 59 -9.81 -9.24 12.86
N GLU A 60 -8.97 -9.54 11.89
CA GLU A 60 -7.66 -8.95 11.66
C GLU A 60 -7.25 -9.20 10.20
N TYR A 61 -6.15 -8.60 9.79
CA TYR A 61 -5.57 -8.78 8.45
C TYR A 61 -4.19 -9.43 8.58
N GLU A 62 -3.85 -10.30 7.64
CA GLU A 62 -2.49 -10.78 7.44
C GLU A 62 -1.91 -10.10 6.20
N VAL A 63 -0.74 -9.50 6.35
CA VAL A 63 -0.07 -8.76 5.29
C VAL A 63 1.30 -9.36 5.02
N TYR A 64 1.60 -9.61 3.76
CA TYR A 64 2.92 -10.02 3.29
C TYR A 64 3.58 -8.85 2.58
N LEU A 65 4.79 -8.52 2.99
CA LEU A 65 5.66 -7.57 2.30
C LEU A 65 6.65 -8.33 1.43
N TYR A 66 6.79 -7.87 0.21
CA TYR A 66 7.76 -8.38 -0.76
C TYR A 66 8.78 -7.29 -1.08
N ARG A 67 9.99 -7.69 -1.46
CA ARG A 67 11.02 -6.85 -2.04
C ARG A 67 11.64 -7.62 -3.21
N ASN A 68 11.66 -7.00 -4.39
CA ASN A 68 12.13 -7.62 -5.63
C ASN A 68 11.50 -9.03 -5.81
N GLU A 69 10.15 -9.09 -5.69
CA GLU A 69 9.34 -10.31 -5.79
C GLU A 69 9.56 -11.35 -4.67
N GLN A 70 10.47 -11.12 -3.74
CA GLN A 70 10.75 -12.02 -2.64
C GLN A 70 10.05 -11.57 -1.35
N LYS A 71 9.30 -12.50 -0.73
CA LYS A 71 8.65 -12.20 0.56
C LYS A 71 9.67 -11.95 1.65
N THR A 72 9.65 -10.75 2.22
CA THR A 72 10.57 -10.31 3.27
C THR A 72 9.93 -10.26 4.65
N SER A 73 8.61 -10.09 4.73
CA SER A 73 7.91 -9.99 6.01
C SER A 73 6.49 -10.54 5.96
N SER A 74 6.01 -10.94 7.12
CA SER A 74 4.61 -11.30 7.39
C SER A 74 4.21 -10.66 8.71
N ILE A 75 3.10 -9.92 8.70
CA ILE A 75 2.56 -9.27 9.89
C ILE A 75 1.06 -9.51 10.01
N LYS A 76 0.50 -9.25 11.20
CA LYS A 76 -0.94 -9.18 11.43
C LYS A 76 -1.29 -7.85 12.07
N THR A 77 -2.43 -7.29 11.66
CA THR A 77 -2.96 -6.03 12.19
C THR A 77 -4.49 -6.06 12.21
N LYS A 78 -5.07 -5.30 13.12
CA LYS A 78 -6.53 -5.09 13.17
C LYS A 78 -6.95 -3.81 12.45
N LYS A 79 -5.99 -3.06 11.94
CA LYS A 79 -6.22 -1.82 11.21
C LYS A 79 -6.27 -2.13 9.72
N ASP A 80 -6.85 -1.25 8.96
CA ASP A 80 -6.88 -1.20 7.50
C ASP A 80 -5.58 -0.65 6.88
N TYR A 81 -4.52 -0.55 7.71
CA TYR A 81 -3.20 -0.12 7.30
C TYR A 81 -2.09 -0.74 8.14
N TYR A 82 -0.85 -0.69 7.62
CA TYR A 82 0.35 -1.01 8.37
C TYR A 82 1.54 -0.17 7.90
N ASN A 83 2.32 0.37 8.87
CA ASN A 83 3.54 1.11 8.59
C ASN A 83 4.74 0.14 8.55
N PHE A 84 5.32 -0.02 7.36
CA PHE A 84 6.46 -0.89 7.10
C PHE A 84 7.82 -0.20 7.25
N LYS A 85 7.88 1.06 7.70
CA LYS A 85 9.10 1.86 7.84
C LYS A 85 10.28 1.10 8.41
N LYS A 86 10.06 0.30 9.48
CA LYS A 86 11.11 -0.51 10.12
C LYS A 86 11.48 -1.78 9.34
N LYS A 87 10.84 -2.07 8.22
CA LYS A 87 11.04 -3.28 7.42
C LYS A 87 11.49 -2.98 5.99
N MET A 88 11.30 -1.75 5.53
CA MET A 88 11.73 -1.27 4.21
C MET A 88 13.11 -0.61 4.31
N THR A 89 14.08 -1.34 4.87
CA THR A 89 15.42 -0.84 5.23
C THR A 89 16.51 -1.31 4.28
N ALA A 90 16.15 -1.62 3.05
CA ALA A 90 17.08 -1.95 1.98
C ALA A 90 16.52 -1.46 0.65
N GLU A 91 17.39 -1.09 -0.26
CA GLU A 91 17.00 -0.70 -1.62
C GLU A 91 16.20 -1.78 -2.32
N GLY A 92 15.22 -1.38 -3.14
CA GLY A 92 14.47 -2.28 -4.00
C GLY A 92 13.01 -1.89 -4.21
N ASP A 93 12.36 -2.70 -5.01
CA ASP A 93 10.95 -2.60 -5.35
C ASP A 93 10.11 -3.34 -4.30
N TYR A 94 9.28 -2.61 -3.59
CA TYR A 94 8.41 -3.17 -2.57
C TYR A 94 6.97 -3.25 -3.05
N THR A 95 6.35 -4.40 -2.78
CA THR A 95 4.92 -4.64 -2.97
C THR A 95 4.36 -5.35 -1.75
N PHE A 96 3.05 -5.38 -1.61
CA PHE A 96 2.40 -6.14 -0.54
C PHE A 96 1.12 -6.82 -1.00
N LYS A 97 0.72 -7.85 -0.26
CA LYS A 97 -0.58 -8.54 -0.38
C LYS A 97 -1.23 -8.64 0.98
N VAL A 98 -2.56 -8.57 0.99
CA VAL A 98 -3.36 -8.61 2.22
C VAL A 98 -4.44 -9.68 2.10
N ARG A 99 -4.79 -10.31 3.21
CA ARG A 99 -6.01 -11.08 3.34
C ARG A 99 -6.72 -10.81 4.65
N ALA A 100 -8.03 -10.84 4.64
CA ALA A 100 -8.85 -10.78 5.83
C ALA A 100 -8.82 -12.12 6.57
N LEU A 101 -8.66 -12.08 7.88
CA LEU A 101 -8.68 -13.26 8.74
C LEU A 101 -9.94 -13.29 9.59
N ALA A 102 -10.58 -14.43 9.65
CA ALA A 102 -11.67 -14.70 10.57
C ALA A 102 -11.16 -14.84 12.00
N LYS A 103 -12.01 -14.55 12.98
CA LYS A 103 -11.69 -14.84 14.38
C LYS A 103 -11.37 -16.32 14.55
N ASN A 104 -10.30 -16.64 15.25
CA ASN A 104 -9.91 -18.02 15.51
C ASN A 104 -11.10 -18.84 16.08
N ARG A 105 -11.33 -20.03 15.53
CA ARG A 105 -12.47 -20.91 15.84
C ARG A 105 -13.85 -20.27 15.54
N SER A 106 -13.93 -19.32 14.62
CA SER A 106 -15.21 -18.84 14.12
C SER A 106 -16.00 -20.00 13.51
N LYS A 107 -17.32 -20.06 13.83
CA LYS A 107 -18.24 -21.01 13.21
C LYS A 107 -18.90 -20.42 11.95
N ASN A 108 -18.87 -19.10 11.83
CA ASN A 108 -19.58 -18.36 10.78
C ASN A 108 -18.68 -18.03 9.61
N TYR A 109 -17.41 -17.72 9.90
CA TYR A 109 -16.48 -17.21 8.89
C TYR A 109 -15.16 -17.99 8.85
N ARG A 110 -14.57 -18.06 7.67
CA ARG A 110 -13.21 -18.54 7.39
C ARG A 110 -12.44 -17.44 6.67
N ASP A 111 -11.10 -17.50 6.70
CA ASP A 111 -10.21 -16.51 6.11
C ASP A 111 -10.51 -16.24 4.63
N GLY A 112 -10.41 -14.99 4.24
CA GLY A 112 -10.49 -14.51 2.86
C GLY A 112 -9.36 -15.04 1.97
N TYR A 113 -9.48 -14.79 0.67
CA TYR A 113 -8.37 -14.98 -0.26
C TYR A 113 -7.39 -13.82 -0.15
N TRP A 114 -6.17 -14.04 -0.65
CA TRP A 114 -5.20 -12.97 -0.80
C TRP A 114 -5.68 -11.96 -1.83
N SER A 115 -5.42 -10.68 -1.60
CA SER A 115 -5.60 -9.62 -2.58
C SER A 115 -4.70 -9.83 -3.80
N GLU A 116 -4.97 -9.08 -4.85
CA GLU A 116 -3.95 -8.80 -5.86
C GLU A 116 -2.76 -8.11 -5.19
N GLU A 117 -1.65 -8.06 -5.88
CA GLU A 117 -0.44 -7.38 -5.43
C GLU A 117 -0.63 -5.87 -5.57
N SER A 118 -0.18 -5.09 -4.58
CA SER A 118 -0.21 -3.63 -4.67
C SER A 118 0.67 -3.11 -5.80
N ASP A 119 0.49 -1.84 -6.15
CA ASP A 119 1.48 -1.13 -6.95
C ASP A 119 2.86 -1.18 -6.28
N THR A 120 3.90 -0.99 -7.10
CA THR A 120 5.29 -1.01 -6.63
C THR A 120 5.66 0.32 -5.99
N CYS A 121 6.26 0.25 -4.80
CA CYS A 121 6.96 1.35 -4.13
C CYS A 121 8.46 1.10 -4.21
N TYR A 122 9.20 1.95 -4.90
CA TYR A 122 10.65 1.88 -4.94
C TYR A 122 11.27 2.63 -3.78
N ILE A 123 12.14 1.95 -3.04
CA ILE A 123 12.95 2.53 -1.96
C ILE A 123 14.39 2.59 -2.45
N SER A 124 14.96 3.79 -2.50
CA SER A 124 16.36 3.98 -2.84
C SER A 124 17.31 3.54 -1.72
N GLU A 125 18.59 3.33 -2.03
CA GLU A 125 19.62 2.99 -1.04
C GLU A 125 19.70 4.02 0.08
N ASP A 126 19.74 5.32 -0.27
CA ASP A 126 19.81 6.42 0.69
C ASP A 126 18.58 6.47 1.61
N TYR A 127 17.40 6.30 1.03
CA TYR A 127 16.17 6.27 1.84
C TYR A 127 16.10 5.03 2.72
N ALA A 128 16.54 3.87 2.24
CA ALA A 128 16.65 2.66 3.05
C ALA A 128 17.59 2.84 4.23
N GLU A 129 18.72 3.54 4.03
CA GLU A 129 19.67 3.85 5.09
C GLU A 129 19.08 4.82 6.13
N LEU A 130 18.37 5.84 5.67
CA LEU A 130 17.61 6.73 6.55
C LEU A 130 16.61 5.94 7.41
N LEU A 131 15.85 5.03 6.80
CA LEU A 131 14.89 4.20 7.52
C LEU A 131 15.55 3.28 8.54
N LYS A 132 16.75 2.74 8.25
CA LYS A 132 17.56 1.98 9.21
C LYS A 132 17.93 2.79 10.46
N ASN A 133 18.29 4.05 10.24
CA ASN A 133 18.75 4.96 11.28
C ASN A 133 17.60 5.62 12.06
N GLY A 134 16.36 5.11 11.89
CA GLY A 134 15.18 5.61 12.60
C GLY A 134 14.65 6.94 12.09
N GLY A 135 14.99 7.30 10.85
CA GLY A 135 14.54 8.54 10.21
C GLY A 135 15.25 9.80 10.74
N LYS A 136 16.38 9.65 11.40
CA LYS A 136 17.22 10.78 11.76
C LYS A 136 17.96 11.24 10.51
N ILE A 137 17.51 12.34 9.96
CA ILE A 137 18.23 13.08 8.93
C ILE A 137 19.41 13.73 9.64
N ASP A 138 20.62 13.53 9.13
CA ASP A 138 21.73 14.38 9.50
C ASP A 138 21.41 15.75 8.88
N THR A 139 21.01 16.70 9.72
CA THR A 139 20.48 18.00 9.29
C THR A 139 21.54 18.93 8.68
N ASP A 140 22.71 18.38 8.36
CA ASP A 140 23.79 19.12 7.71
C ASP A 140 23.62 19.25 6.18
N HIS A 141 22.55 18.72 5.60
CA HIS A 141 22.21 18.86 4.20
C HIS A 141 21.10 19.89 3.98
N SER A 142 21.48 21.16 4.04
CA SER A 142 20.65 22.25 3.54
C SER A 142 20.55 22.14 2.02
N GLY A 143 19.34 22.13 1.45
CA GLY A 143 19.15 22.17 0.00
C GLY A 143 19.81 23.39 -0.63
N PRO A 144 20.12 23.36 -1.95
CA PRO A 144 20.74 24.48 -2.64
C PRO A 144 19.86 25.73 -2.49
N GLY A 145 20.42 26.82 -1.97
CA GLY A 145 19.72 28.09 -1.77
C GLY A 145 19.04 28.29 -0.42
N VAL A 146 19.15 27.36 0.53
CA VAL A 146 18.79 27.61 1.92
C VAL A 146 20.04 28.05 2.68
N SER A 147 20.34 29.35 2.62
CA SER A 147 21.27 29.97 3.56
C SER A 147 20.66 29.88 4.96
N GLY A 148 21.35 29.17 5.84
CA GLY A 148 20.94 28.84 7.17
C GLY A 148 20.21 29.96 7.93
N ASP A 149 18.93 29.85 8.05
CA ASP A 149 18.16 30.28 9.20
C ASP A 149 16.78 29.61 9.16
N SER A 150 16.76 28.38 9.59
CA SER A 150 15.52 27.74 10.05
C SER A 150 15.87 27.01 11.32
N SER A 151 16.01 27.77 12.40
CA SER A 151 15.85 27.29 13.74
C SER A 151 14.39 26.83 13.91
N ALA A 152 14.07 25.66 13.40
CA ALA A 152 12.94 24.91 13.87
C ALA A 152 13.32 24.42 15.27
N GLU A 153 12.82 25.14 16.27
CA GLU A 153 12.90 24.75 17.68
C GLU A 153 12.16 23.41 17.82
N VAL A 154 12.90 22.31 17.74
CA VAL A 154 12.38 20.97 17.98
C VAL A 154 12.12 20.86 19.47
N LYS A 155 10.86 21.03 19.88
CA LYS A 155 10.42 20.55 21.18
C LYS A 155 10.52 19.03 21.18
N GLU A 156 11.38 18.56 22.08
CA GLU A 156 11.60 17.15 22.41
C GLU A 156 10.31 16.55 22.96
N THR A 157 9.49 15.94 22.08
CA THR A 157 8.51 14.87 22.35
C THR A 157 7.75 14.58 21.05
N ASP A 158 7.92 13.41 20.54
CA ASP A 158 7.44 12.80 19.30
C ASP A 158 8.40 12.97 18.11
N THR A 159 9.04 11.85 17.78
CA THR A 159 9.92 11.74 16.61
C THR A 159 9.07 11.85 15.35
N ILE A 160 8.80 13.06 14.91
CA ILE A 160 8.21 13.30 13.60
C ILE A 160 9.36 13.15 12.60
N SER A 161 9.44 12.02 11.95
CA SER A 161 10.24 11.89 10.74
C SER A 161 9.59 12.78 9.68
N VAL A 162 10.23 13.87 9.31
CA VAL A 162 9.77 14.68 8.18
C VAL A 162 10.10 13.87 6.92
N VAL A 163 9.09 13.24 6.37
CA VAL A 163 9.19 12.64 5.04
C VAL A 163 8.90 13.76 4.05
N TYR A 164 9.87 14.07 3.23
CA TYR A 164 9.68 15.04 2.16
C TYR A 164 9.05 14.34 0.96
N LYS A 165 8.21 15.05 0.23
CA LYS A 165 7.80 14.60 -1.10
C LYS A 165 9.02 14.72 -2.02
N ALA A 166 9.40 13.63 -2.67
CA ALA A 166 10.41 13.66 -3.73
C ALA A 166 9.85 14.44 -4.91
N GLU A 167 10.44 15.60 -5.23
CA GLU A 167 9.87 16.50 -6.22
C GLU A 167 10.91 17.49 -6.78
N TRP A 168 10.62 17.96 -7.99
CA TRP A 168 11.33 19.07 -8.61
C TRP A 168 10.90 20.40 -8.01
N ILE A 169 11.86 21.20 -7.55
CA ILE A 169 11.62 22.50 -6.90
C ILE A 169 12.22 23.63 -7.73
N PRO A 170 11.40 24.57 -8.21
CA PRO A 170 11.90 25.77 -8.87
C PRO A 170 12.37 26.80 -7.85
N THR A 171 13.46 27.49 -8.16
CA THR A 171 13.94 28.63 -7.40
C THR A 171 13.44 29.96 -7.98
N ALA A 172 13.49 31.01 -7.20
CA ALA A 172 13.03 32.34 -7.63
C ALA A 172 13.84 32.92 -8.82
N ASP A 173 15.08 32.46 -9.02
CA ASP A 173 15.96 32.84 -10.13
C ASP A 173 15.81 31.93 -11.37
N GLY A 174 14.82 31.02 -11.34
CA GLY A 174 14.47 30.15 -12.46
C GLY A 174 15.32 28.89 -12.59
N ARG A 175 16.21 28.61 -11.64
CA ARG A 175 16.91 27.33 -11.59
C ARG A 175 16.01 26.26 -10.98
N TRP A 176 16.36 24.97 -11.18
CA TRP A 176 15.66 23.82 -10.64
C TRP A 176 16.61 22.96 -9.83
N TRP A 177 16.11 22.36 -8.76
CA TRP A 177 16.78 21.30 -8.03
C TRP A 177 15.77 20.20 -7.69
N TYR A 178 16.25 19.01 -7.36
CA TYR A 178 15.40 17.89 -7.00
C TYR A 178 15.60 17.55 -5.54
N ARG A 179 14.52 17.48 -4.80
CA ARG A 179 14.51 17.01 -3.41
C ARG A 179 14.12 15.55 -3.37
N ASN A 180 14.98 14.70 -2.80
CA ASN A 180 14.67 13.33 -2.48
C ASN A 180 13.71 13.25 -1.29
N SER A 181 13.06 12.09 -1.09
CA SER A 181 12.13 11.87 0.02
C SER A 181 12.78 11.94 1.40
N ASP A 182 14.09 11.81 1.48
CA ASP A 182 14.90 11.99 2.69
C ASP A 182 15.33 13.44 2.94
N GLY A 183 14.99 14.36 2.03
CA GLY A 183 15.38 15.76 2.07
C GLY A 183 16.76 16.04 1.44
N SER A 184 17.52 15.03 1.03
CA SER A 184 18.75 15.18 0.28
C SER A 184 18.48 15.68 -1.14
N TYR A 185 19.53 16.04 -1.87
CA TYR A 185 19.45 16.45 -3.26
C TYR A 185 20.70 16.04 -4.04
N PRO A 186 20.58 15.73 -5.35
CA PRO A 186 21.74 15.42 -6.17
C PRO A 186 22.59 16.66 -6.41
N ALA A 187 23.91 16.49 -6.43
CA ALA A 187 24.87 17.56 -6.70
C ALA A 187 26.14 17.03 -7.38
N GLY A 188 26.78 17.87 -8.16
CA GLY A 188 28.13 17.63 -8.68
C GLY A 188 28.25 16.50 -9.71
N GLY A 189 27.20 16.22 -10.52
CA GLY A 189 27.31 15.18 -11.52
C GLY A 189 25.99 14.73 -12.14
N TRP A 190 26.05 13.59 -12.80
CA TRP A 190 24.90 12.95 -13.41
C TRP A 190 24.07 12.19 -12.36
N TRP A 191 22.78 12.40 -12.43
CA TRP A 191 21.80 11.72 -11.59
C TRP A 191 20.63 11.20 -12.44
N ARG A 192 20.20 9.98 -12.18
CA ARG A 192 19.06 9.36 -12.85
C ARG A 192 17.84 9.50 -11.97
N GLU A 193 16.79 10.06 -12.53
CA GLU A 193 15.52 10.23 -11.80
C GLU A 193 14.91 8.87 -11.48
N PRO A 194 14.55 8.60 -10.20
CA PRO A 194 13.89 7.35 -9.81
C PRO A 194 12.61 7.11 -10.60
N GLY A 195 12.39 5.89 -11.03
CA GLY A 195 11.19 5.50 -11.78
C GLY A 195 11.15 5.98 -13.24
N THR A 196 12.19 6.69 -13.71
CA THR A 196 12.34 7.10 -15.11
C THR A 196 13.66 6.64 -15.68
N GLU A 197 13.80 6.69 -17.02
CA GLU A 197 15.10 6.46 -17.69
C GLU A 197 15.85 7.76 -17.97
N ILE A 198 15.44 8.88 -17.34
CA ILE A 198 15.94 10.22 -17.66
C ILE A 198 17.12 10.56 -16.75
N TRP A 199 18.19 11.07 -17.36
CA TRP A 199 19.37 11.55 -16.67
C TRP A 199 19.41 13.07 -16.65
N TYR A 200 19.78 13.63 -15.52
CA TYR A 200 19.98 15.06 -15.31
C TYR A 200 21.40 15.32 -14.79
N TYR A 201 21.95 16.47 -15.10
CA TYR A 201 23.25 16.89 -14.57
C TYR A 201 23.07 18.03 -13.58
N PHE A 202 23.63 17.87 -12.40
CA PHE A 202 23.60 18.88 -11.34
C PHE A 202 24.96 19.51 -11.14
N ASP A 203 25.01 20.84 -10.91
CA ASP A 203 26.24 21.51 -10.52
C ASP A 203 26.64 21.15 -9.07
N ALA A 204 27.81 21.67 -8.66
CA ALA A 204 28.32 21.38 -7.32
C ALA A 204 27.40 21.91 -6.20
N GLU A 205 26.63 22.94 -6.49
CA GLU A 205 25.68 23.54 -5.58
C GLU A 205 24.35 22.78 -5.54
N GLY A 206 24.10 21.82 -6.44
CA GLY A 206 22.87 20.99 -6.49
C GLY A 206 21.76 21.56 -7.37
N TYR A 207 22.07 22.46 -8.29
CA TYR A 207 21.10 22.93 -9.28
C TYR A 207 21.24 22.19 -10.60
N MET A 208 20.10 21.81 -11.19
CA MET A 208 20.04 21.17 -12.49
C MET A 208 20.60 22.12 -13.57
N LYS A 209 21.52 21.63 -14.35
CA LYS A 209 22.07 22.34 -15.50
C LYS A 209 21.21 22.13 -16.74
N THR A 210 21.06 23.17 -17.52
CA THR A 210 20.43 23.18 -18.84
C THR A 210 21.39 23.60 -19.92
N GLY A 211 21.15 23.16 -21.15
CA GLY A 211 22.02 23.46 -22.30
C GLY A 211 23.21 22.50 -22.39
N TRP A 212 24.26 22.91 -23.10
CA TRP A 212 25.44 22.08 -23.35
C TRP A 212 26.25 21.88 -22.08
N ILE A 213 26.56 20.62 -21.78
CA ILE A 213 27.45 20.18 -20.70
C ILE A 213 28.64 19.50 -21.37
N GLU A 214 29.85 19.88 -20.99
CA GLU A 214 31.07 19.22 -21.44
C GLU A 214 31.72 18.52 -20.24
N GLU A 215 31.88 17.21 -20.33
CA GLU A 215 32.52 16.39 -19.31
C GLU A 215 33.45 15.38 -19.99
N ASN A 216 34.70 15.34 -19.55
CA ASN A 216 35.73 14.45 -20.09
C ASN A 216 35.90 14.54 -21.63
N GLY A 217 35.68 15.72 -22.23
CA GLY A 217 35.77 15.94 -23.68
C GLY A 217 34.54 15.46 -24.47
N VAL A 218 33.49 15.04 -23.80
CA VAL A 218 32.20 14.66 -24.40
C VAL A 218 31.19 15.77 -24.13
N LYS A 219 30.36 16.08 -25.12
CA LYS A 219 29.31 17.08 -25.02
C LYS A 219 27.96 16.42 -24.92
N TYR A 220 27.17 16.85 -23.97
CA TYR A 220 25.81 16.42 -23.70
C TYR A 220 24.87 17.63 -23.78
N TYR A 221 23.61 17.39 -24.12
CA TYR A 221 22.59 18.44 -24.16
C TYR A 221 21.35 18.01 -23.40
#